data_123b0c77a2923079eadeb0da19845b32
#
_entry.id   123b0c77a2923079eadeb0da19845b32
#
_cell.length_a   1.000
_cell.length_b   1.000
_cell.length_c   1.000
_cell.angle_alpha   90.00
_cell.angle_beta   90.00
_cell.angle_gamma   90.00
#
_symmetry.space_group_name_H-M   'P 1'
#
loop_
_entity.id
_entity.type
_entity.pdbx_description
1 polymer ?
#
loop_
_entity_poly.entity_id
_entity_poly.type
_entity_poly.pdbx_seq_one_letter_code
_entity_poly.pdbx_strand_id
1 'polypeptide(L)'
;IAARPKALRLFGVATVIAAVVGALASFVAKYSGQELAGRVGWPQEHVDYGNSYPLAGVAYLVLLVVFWLFARGVPLNRHRPLWLKFYGGILIFAALFMCYLTLLTGISGTSATWSGVVEQSQPNVFVPGD
;
A
#
# COMPACT_ATOMS: atom_id res chain seq x y z
N ILE A 1 -3.82 29.79 -1.25
CA ILE A 1 -2.58 29.55 -0.46
C ILE A 1 -1.49 29.25 -1.49
N ALA A 2 -0.69 30.26 -1.85
CA ALA A 2 0.45 30.09 -2.73
C ALA A 2 1.53 29.30 -1.96
N ALA A 3 1.53 27.99 -2.08
CA ALA A 3 2.60 27.17 -1.55
C ALA A 3 3.92 27.64 -2.19
N ARG A 4 4.87 27.99 -1.35
CA ARG A 4 6.18 28.48 -1.80
C ARG A 4 6.80 27.47 -2.76
N PRO A 5 7.40 27.89 -3.88
CA PRO A 5 7.92 26.99 -4.92
C PRO A 5 8.92 25.94 -4.38
N LYS A 6 9.67 26.30 -3.35
CA LYS A 6 10.61 25.39 -2.67
C LYS A 6 9.88 24.26 -1.91
N ALA A 7 8.74 24.56 -1.28
CA ALA A 7 7.96 23.56 -0.55
C ALA A 7 7.36 22.50 -1.50
N LEU A 8 6.81 22.91 -2.65
CA LEU A 8 6.28 21.98 -3.64
C LEU A 8 7.36 21.05 -4.21
N ARG A 9 8.57 21.53 -4.40
CA ARG A 9 9.70 20.68 -4.84
C ARG A 9 10.11 19.70 -3.74
N LEU A 10 10.20 20.16 -2.49
CA LEU A 10 10.57 19.33 -1.35
C LEU A 10 9.55 18.22 -1.11
N PHE A 11 8.26 18.56 -1.10
CA PHE A 11 7.18 17.58 -0.94
C PHE A 11 7.14 16.58 -2.09
N GLY A 12 7.40 17.00 -3.33
CA GLY A 12 7.47 16.10 -4.48
C GLY A 12 8.59 15.06 -4.33
N VAL A 13 9.79 15.50 -3.93
CA VAL A 13 10.92 14.61 -3.69
C VAL A 13 10.63 13.67 -2.51
N ALA A 14 10.12 14.20 -1.40
CA ALA A 14 9.77 13.40 -0.23
C ALA A 14 8.72 12.32 -0.56
N THR A 15 7.72 12.65 -1.38
CA THR A 15 6.70 11.69 -1.82
C THR A 15 7.30 10.59 -2.69
N VAL A 16 8.22 10.92 -3.60
CA VAL A 16 8.91 9.91 -4.43
C VAL A 16 9.77 9.00 -3.56
N ILE A 17 10.53 9.56 -2.62
CA ILE A 17 11.34 8.76 -1.69
C ILE A 17 10.46 7.82 -0.87
N ALA A 18 9.36 8.33 -0.30
CA ALA A 18 8.42 7.52 0.46
C ALA A 18 7.82 6.38 -0.38
N ALA A 19 7.49 6.64 -1.64
CA ALA A 19 6.98 5.63 -2.56
C ALA A 19 8.03 4.55 -2.90
N VAL A 20 9.30 4.93 -3.08
CA VAL A 20 10.41 3.98 -3.28
C VAL A 20 10.59 3.10 -2.05
N VAL A 21 10.66 3.69 -0.86
CA VAL A 21 10.79 2.95 0.40
C VAL A 21 9.60 2.01 0.60
N GLY A 22 8.38 2.48 0.34
CA GLY A 22 7.16 1.65 0.43
C GLY A 22 7.17 0.48 -0.55
N ALA A 23 7.59 0.70 -1.80
CA ALA A 23 7.73 -0.36 -2.79
C ALA A 23 8.76 -1.42 -2.35
N LEU A 24 9.93 -1.00 -1.89
CA LEU A 24 10.96 -1.93 -1.39
C LEU A 24 10.47 -2.71 -0.16
N ALA A 25 9.85 -2.03 0.79
CA ALA A 25 9.29 -2.65 1.99
C ALA A 25 8.21 -3.70 1.65
N SER A 26 7.41 -3.46 0.61
CA SER A 26 6.38 -4.42 0.19
C SER A 26 6.98 -5.72 -0.37
N PHE A 27 8.12 -5.68 -1.05
CA PHE A 27 8.85 -6.88 -1.46
C PHE A 27 9.42 -7.64 -0.28
N VAL A 28 10.04 -6.95 0.67
CA VAL A 28 10.56 -7.57 1.90
C VAL A 28 9.43 -8.24 2.66
N ALA A 29 8.30 -7.56 2.84
CA ALA A 29 7.13 -8.11 3.51
C ALA A 29 6.58 -9.35 2.79
N LYS A 30 6.54 -9.33 1.45
CA LYS A 30 6.10 -10.47 0.65
C LYS A 30 6.99 -11.70 0.90
N TYR A 31 8.29 -11.56 0.77
CA TYR A 31 9.21 -12.70 0.92
C TYR A 31 9.24 -13.23 2.36
N SER A 32 9.29 -12.36 3.36
CA SER A 32 9.24 -12.79 4.76
C SER A 32 7.91 -13.45 5.14
N GLY A 33 6.80 -12.93 4.58
CA GLY A 33 5.47 -13.52 4.75
C GLY A 33 5.34 -14.90 4.12
N GLN A 34 5.91 -15.12 2.94
CA GLN A 34 5.94 -16.43 2.30
C GLN A 34 6.75 -17.45 3.09
N GLU A 35 7.91 -17.05 3.63
CA GLU A 35 8.73 -17.91 4.47
C GLU A 35 7.97 -18.31 5.74
N LEU A 36 7.29 -17.37 6.39
CA LEU A 36 6.49 -17.65 7.57
C LEU A 36 5.29 -18.57 7.24
N ALA A 37 4.60 -18.31 6.14
CA ALA A 37 3.47 -19.14 5.70
C ALA A 37 3.87 -20.59 5.45
N GLY A 38 5.06 -20.84 4.95
CA GLY A 38 5.61 -22.19 4.79
C GLY A 38 5.78 -22.94 6.10
N ARG A 39 5.89 -22.24 7.24
CA ARG A 39 6.05 -22.82 8.58
C ARG A 39 4.73 -23.01 9.33
N VAL A 40 3.80 -22.06 9.19
CA VAL A 40 2.57 -22.01 10.01
C VAL A 40 1.29 -22.33 9.24
N GLY A 41 1.36 -22.44 7.90
CA GLY A 41 0.24 -22.65 7.00
C GLY A 41 -0.03 -21.44 6.11
N TRP A 42 -0.78 -21.68 5.02
CA TRP A 42 -1.04 -20.68 3.99
C TRP A 42 -2.43 -20.06 4.17
N PRO A 43 -2.54 -18.85 4.74
CA PRO A 43 -3.79 -18.13 4.75
C PRO A 43 -4.04 -17.57 3.33
N GLN A 44 -4.80 -18.30 2.52
CA GLN A 44 -4.94 -18.09 1.08
C GLN A 44 -5.34 -16.64 0.72
N GLU A 45 -6.33 -16.12 1.41
CA GLU A 45 -6.81 -14.75 1.16
C GLU A 45 -5.72 -13.69 1.41
N HIS A 46 -4.98 -13.82 2.50
CA HIS A 46 -3.87 -12.91 2.82
C HIS A 46 -2.74 -13.02 1.80
N VAL A 47 -2.43 -14.24 1.36
CA VAL A 47 -1.38 -14.50 0.35
C VAL A 47 -1.75 -13.90 -0.99
N ASP A 48 -3.00 -13.98 -1.41
CA ASP A 48 -3.48 -13.42 -2.68
C ASP A 48 -3.34 -11.88 -2.71
N TYR A 49 -3.73 -11.21 -1.63
CA TYR A 49 -3.50 -9.76 -1.50
C TYR A 49 -2.01 -9.42 -1.41
N GLY A 50 -1.24 -10.16 -0.62
CA GLY A 50 0.20 -9.95 -0.44
C GLY A 50 1.00 -10.15 -1.72
N ASN A 51 0.59 -11.04 -2.62
CA ASN A 51 1.22 -11.26 -3.92
C ASN A 51 0.96 -10.12 -4.91
N SER A 52 -0.22 -9.53 -4.87
CA SER A 52 -0.64 -8.46 -5.78
C SER A 52 -0.10 -7.09 -5.35
N TYR A 53 0.10 -6.88 -4.05
CA TYR A 53 0.47 -5.60 -3.47
C TYR A 53 1.79 -5.01 -3.99
N PRO A 54 2.91 -5.77 -4.09
CA PRO A 54 4.18 -5.22 -4.58
C PRO A 54 4.09 -4.79 -6.04
N LEU A 55 3.36 -5.52 -6.87
CA LEU A 55 3.17 -5.16 -8.28
C LEU A 55 2.38 -3.85 -8.41
N ALA A 56 1.30 -3.71 -7.66
CA ALA A 56 0.52 -2.47 -7.61
C ALA A 56 1.37 -1.30 -7.08
N GLY A 57 2.22 -1.54 -6.07
CA GLY A 57 3.15 -0.56 -5.52
C GLY A 57 4.17 -0.07 -6.54
N VAL A 58 4.76 -0.97 -7.33
CA VAL A 58 5.69 -0.61 -8.42
C VAL A 58 4.97 0.17 -9.52
N ALA A 59 3.78 -0.26 -9.92
CA ALA A 59 2.99 0.46 -10.92
C ALA A 59 2.67 1.89 -10.46
N TYR A 60 2.25 2.05 -9.22
CA TYR A 60 2.02 3.36 -8.61
C TYR A 60 3.28 4.23 -8.58
N LEU A 61 4.42 3.65 -8.17
CA LEU A 61 5.71 4.35 -8.14
C LEU A 61 6.09 4.87 -9.53
N VAL A 62 5.96 4.05 -10.57
CA VAL A 62 6.26 4.47 -11.96
C VAL A 62 5.37 5.64 -12.37
N LEU A 63 4.06 5.55 -12.14
CA LEU A 63 3.12 6.63 -12.44
C LEU A 63 3.48 7.92 -11.68
N LEU A 64 3.84 7.82 -10.41
CA LEU A 64 4.21 8.94 -9.57
C LEU A 64 5.51 9.61 -10.06
N VAL A 65 6.53 8.82 -10.40
CA VAL A 65 7.81 9.34 -10.91
C VAL A 65 7.61 10.05 -12.25
N VAL A 66 6.86 9.45 -13.16
CA VAL A 66 6.53 10.06 -14.47
C VAL A 66 5.80 11.39 -14.26
N PHE A 67 4.79 11.42 -13.41
CA PHE A 67 4.08 12.65 -13.05
C PHE A 67 5.03 13.72 -12.49
N TRP A 68 5.89 13.33 -11.55
CA TRP A 68 6.83 14.25 -10.93
C TRP A 68 7.82 14.84 -11.94
N LEU A 69 8.33 14.02 -12.88
CA LEU A 69 9.22 14.48 -13.95
C LEU A 69 8.53 15.53 -14.85
N PHE A 70 7.29 15.28 -15.24
CA PHE A 70 6.53 16.26 -16.04
C PHE A 70 6.16 17.51 -15.23
N ALA A 71 5.72 17.34 -14.00
CA ALA A 71 5.30 18.43 -13.14
C ALA A 71 6.45 19.39 -12.80
N ARG A 72 7.67 18.87 -12.64
CA ARG A 72 8.86 19.71 -12.36
C ARG A 72 9.30 20.56 -13.54
N GLY A 73 8.96 20.13 -14.77
CA GLY A 73 9.26 20.88 -16.00
C GLY A 73 8.34 22.08 -16.24
N VAL A 74 7.20 22.15 -15.54
CA VAL A 74 6.25 23.27 -15.69
C VAL A 74 6.65 24.43 -14.75
N PRO A 75 6.90 25.63 -15.26
CA PRO A 75 7.18 26.81 -14.43
C PRO A 75 6.02 27.11 -13.48
N LEU A 76 6.35 27.49 -12.24
CA LEU A 76 5.37 27.70 -11.16
C LEU A 76 4.41 28.87 -11.39
N ASN A 77 4.79 29.82 -12.23
CA ASN A 77 4.01 31.00 -12.62
C ASN A 77 3.14 30.75 -13.87
N ARG A 78 3.18 29.57 -14.47
CA ARG A 78 2.30 29.17 -15.57
C ARG A 78 1.16 28.28 -15.09
N HIS A 79 0.00 28.44 -15.70
CA HIS A 79 -1.11 27.50 -15.50
C HIS A 79 -0.69 26.10 -15.92
N ARG A 80 -0.92 25.14 -15.04
CA ARG A 80 -0.66 23.72 -15.35
C ARG A 80 -1.58 23.28 -16.47
N PRO A 81 -1.06 22.59 -17.50
CA PRO A 81 -1.87 22.09 -18.58
C PRO A 81 -2.94 21.11 -18.07
N LEU A 82 -4.09 21.09 -18.76
CA LEU A 82 -5.25 20.31 -18.33
C LEU A 82 -4.94 18.82 -18.17
N TRP A 83 -4.14 18.26 -19.09
CA TRP A 83 -3.73 16.86 -19.04
C TRP A 83 -2.96 16.50 -17.75
N LEU A 84 -2.13 17.42 -17.23
CA LEU A 84 -1.38 17.22 -16.00
C LEU A 84 -2.30 17.24 -14.78
N LYS A 85 -3.39 18.00 -14.81
CA LYS A 85 -4.43 17.98 -13.78
C LYS A 85 -5.18 16.65 -13.78
N PHE A 86 -5.53 16.16 -14.98
CA PHE A 86 -6.13 14.83 -15.12
C PHE A 86 -5.22 13.72 -14.62
N TYR A 87 -3.94 13.76 -14.98
CA TYR A 87 -2.96 12.79 -14.51
C TYR A 87 -2.80 12.82 -12.99
N GLY A 88 -2.79 14.02 -12.38
CA GLY A 88 -2.83 14.18 -10.93
C GLY A 88 -4.08 13.57 -10.29
N GLY A 89 -5.24 13.69 -10.92
CA GLY A 89 -6.49 13.06 -10.50
C GLY A 89 -6.39 11.52 -10.52
N ILE A 90 -5.81 10.96 -11.57
CA ILE A 90 -5.56 9.51 -11.68
C ILE A 90 -4.63 9.04 -10.55
N LEU A 91 -3.58 9.79 -10.23
CA LEU A 91 -2.67 9.46 -9.13
C LEU A 91 -3.36 9.49 -7.77
N ILE A 92 -4.26 10.44 -7.52
CA ILE A 92 -5.05 10.49 -6.28
C ILE A 92 -5.93 9.26 -6.18
N PHE A 93 -6.60 8.90 -7.27
CA PHE A 93 -7.44 7.70 -7.30
C PHE A 93 -6.61 6.42 -7.06
N ALA A 94 -5.45 6.31 -7.71
CA ALA A 94 -4.52 5.21 -7.51
C ALA A 94 -3.99 5.14 -6.06
N ALA A 95 -3.72 6.29 -5.42
CA ALA A 95 -3.33 6.35 -4.01
C ALA A 95 -4.44 5.84 -3.08
N LEU A 96 -5.69 6.23 -3.31
CA LEU A 96 -6.84 5.73 -2.56
C LEU A 96 -7.02 4.22 -2.75
N PHE A 97 -6.81 3.71 -3.97
CA PHE A 97 -6.83 2.28 -4.25
C PHE A 97 -5.71 1.54 -3.50
N MET A 98 -4.50 2.09 -3.44
CA MET A 98 -3.40 1.52 -2.65
C MET A 98 -3.72 1.51 -1.15
N CYS A 99 -4.34 2.56 -0.62
CA CYS A 99 -4.83 2.58 0.77
C CYS A 99 -5.87 1.47 1.02
N TYR A 100 -6.78 1.28 0.10
CA TYR A 100 -7.78 0.21 0.18
C TYR A 100 -7.13 -1.18 0.20
N LEU A 101 -6.18 -1.45 -0.71
CA LEU A 101 -5.41 -2.71 -0.71
C LEU A 101 -4.64 -2.92 0.60
N THR A 102 -4.06 -1.86 1.16
CA THR A 102 -3.34 -1.92 2.44
C THR A 102 -4.28 -2.33 3.58
N LEU A 103 -5.48 -1.76 3.62
CA LEU A 103 -6.50 -2.13 4.61
C LEU A 103 -6.93 -3.60 4.46
N LEU A 104 -7.20 -4.07 3.25
CA LEU A 104 -7.57 -5.47 3.00
C LEU A 104 -6.45 -6.43 3.41
N THR A 105 -5.21 -6.12 3.05
CA THR A 105 -4.05 -6.93 3.44
C THR A 105 -3.87 -6.94 4.96
N GLY A 106 -4.05 -5.81 5.63
CA GLY A 106 -4.00 -5.70 7.09
C GLY A 106 -5.09 -6.51 7.78
N ILE A 107 -6.33 -6.37 7.34
CA ILE A 107 -7.49 -7.09 7.91
C ILE A 107 -7.34 -8.60 7.72
N SER A 108 -6.98 -9.04 6.51
CA SER A 108 -6.80 -10.48 6.22
C SER A 108 -5.66 -11.08 7.04
N GLY A 109 -4.56 -10.36 7.23
CA GLY A 109 -3.45 -10.79 8.08
C GLY A 109 -3.83 -10.89 9.55
N THR A 110 -4.56 -9.92 10.08
CA THR A 110 -5.07 -9.92 11.45
C THR A 110 -6.03 -11.09 11.67
N SER A 111 -6.97 -11.30 10.75
CA SER A 111 -7.91 -12.42 10.82
C SER A 111 -7.20 -13.77 10.80
N ALA A 112 -6.19 -13.93 9.93
CA ALA A 112 -5.39 -15.15 9.86
C ALA A 112 -4.62 -15.43 11.17
N THR A 113 -4.13 -14.37 11.84
CA THR A 113 -3.37 -14.51 13.09
C THR A 113 -4.27 -14.88 14.27
N TRP A 114 -5.45 -14.27 14.39
CA TRP A 114 -6.29 -14.38 15.58
C TRP A 114 -7.35 -15.47 15.52
N SER A 115 -7.75 -15.96 14.35
CA SER A 115 -8.77 -17.01 14.21
C SER A 115 -8.41 -18.27 15.02
N GLY A 116 -7.19 -18.78 14.88
CA GLY A 116 -6.74 -19.97 15.62
C GLY A 116 -6.62 -19.75 17.13
N VAL A 117 -6.26 -18.52 17.56
CA VAL A 117 -6.16 -18.19 18.99
C VAL A 117 -7.55 -18.11 19.64
N VAL A 118 -8.53 -17.58 18.95
CA VAL A 118 -9.92 -17.50 19.45
C VAL A 118 -10.52 -18.90 19.59
N GLU A 119 -10.30 -19.77 18.61
CA GLU A 119 -10.76 -21.18 18.68
C GLU A 119 -10.14 -21.94 19.85
N GLN A 120 -8.85 -21.75 20.09
CA GLN A 120 -8.13 -22.40 21.20
C GLN A 120 -8.48 -21.80 22.57
N SER A 121 -8.93 -20.56 22.63
CA SER A 121 -9.28 -19.87 23.87
C SER A 121 -10.75 -20.04 24.26
N GLN A 122 -11.58 -20.68 23.44
CA GLN A 122 -12.93 -21.03 23.86
C GLN A 122 -12.84 -22.00 25.04
N PRO A 123 -13.42 -21.65 26.21
CA PRO A 123 -13.48 -22.59 27.32
C PRO A 123 -14.20 -23.84 26.82
N ASN A 124 -13.58 -25.01 27.04
CA ASN A 124 -14.25 -26.28 26.85
C ASN A 124 -15.58 -26.15 27.57
N VAL A 125 -16.67 -26.09 26.83
CA VAL A 125 -18.00 -26.12 27.43
C VAL A 125 -18.08 -27.49 28.10
N PHE A 126 -17.88 -27.49 29.41
CA PHE A 126 -18.14 -28.68 30.23
C PHE A 126 -19.62 -29.02 30.02
N VAL A 127 -19.87 -30.05 29.23
CA VAL A 127 -21.22 -30.64 29.13
C VAL A 127 -21.34 -31.52 30.36
N PRO A 128 -22.11 -31.08 31.39
CA PRO A 128 -22.34 -31.95 32.55
C PRO A 128 -23.30 -33.05 32.15
N GLY A 129 -22.82 -34.27 32.15
CA GLY A 129 -23.68 -35.44 32.20
C GLY A 129 -23.74 -36.29 30.93
N ASP A 130 -22.89 -37.26 30.88
CA ASP A 130 -23.23 -38.64 30.52
C ASP A 130 -22.79 -39.58 31.63
#